data_99ffdfe250b6c7dfaab7ed62507ae5ab
#
_entry.id   99ffdfe250b6c7dfaab7ed62507ae5ab
#
_cell.length_a   1.000
_cell.length_b   1.000
_cell.length_c   1.000
_cell.angle_alpha   90.00
_cell.angle_beta   90.00
_cell.angle_gamma   90.00
#
_symmetry.space_group_name_H-M   'P 1'
#
loop_
_entity.id
_entity.type
_entity.pdbx_description
1 polymer ?
#
loop_
_entity_poly.entity_id
_entity_poly.type
_entity_poly.pdbx_seq_one_letter_code
_entity_poly.pdbx_strand_id
1 'polypeptide(L)'
;ELLLFVRKDGSREERLVDRLLFSAMIEARSCERFKMLSEEAPDADLREFYRELMVSEAGHYTTFIGFARSYGGRVDVDARWMQFLAYEAEVVARYGKAPTIHG
;
A
#
# COMPACT_ATOMS: atom_id res chain seq x y z
N GLU A 1 -2.42 -9.89 8.20
CA GLU A 1 -0.99 -9.96 8.50
C GLU A 1 -0.37 -8.57 8.60
N LEU A 2 -0.53 -7.75 7.58
CA LEU A 2 0.04 -6.43 7.62
C LEU A 2 -0.52 -5.61 8.78
N LEU A 3 -1.77 -5.82 9.13
CA LEU A 3 -2.38 -5.10 10.24
C LEU A 3 -1.67 -5.39 11.56
N LEU A 4 -1.05 -6.55 11.69
CA LEU A 4 -0.31 -6.89 12.89
C LEU A 4 0.96 -6.05 13.05
N PHE A 5 1.45 -5.47 11.97
CA PHE A 5 2.64 -4.65 12.00
C PHE A 5 2.35 -3.23 12.50
N VAL A 6 1.09 -2.81 12.45
CA VAL A 6 0.69 -1.47 12.86
C VAL A 6 0.83 -1.35 14.37
N ARG A 7 1.55 -0.30 14.81
CA ARG A 7 1.76 -0.10 16.24
C ARG A 7 0.46 0.27 16.93
N LYS A 8 0.20 -0.36 18.07
CA LYS A 8 -0.97 -0.09 18.87
C LYS A 8 -0.62 0.74 20.09
N ASP A 9 0.67 0.92 20.35
CA ASP A 9 1.15 1.71 21.46
C ASP A 9 2.23 2.65 20.93
N GLY A 10 2.92 3.33 21.80
CA GLY A 10 3.88 4.35 21.41
C GLY A 10 3.23 5.71 21.42
N SER A 11 3.86 6.69 20.83
CA SER A 11 3.34 8.04 20.82
C SER A 11 2.12 8.14 19.90
N ARG A 12 1.36 9.19 20.09
CA ARG A 12 0.21 9.45 19.23
C ARG A 12 0.64 9.55 17.77
N GLU A 13 1.76 10.25 17.52
CA GLU A 13 2.27 10.41 16.16
C GLU A 13 2.73 9.09 15.57
N GLU A 14 3.36 8.25 16.38
CA GLU A 14 3.79 6.93 15.88
C GLU A 14 2.59 6.09 15.47
N ARG A 15 1.54 6.10 16.27
CA ARG A 15 0.34 5.33 15.92
C ARG A 15 -0.34 5.90 14.67
N LEU A 16 -0.38 7.22 14.55
CA LEU A 16 -1.00 7.86 13.40
C LEU A 16 -0.23 7.55 12.13
N VAL A 17 1.09 7.65 12.18
CA VAL A 17 1.92 7.34 11.02
C VAL A 17 1.68 5.90 10.57
N ASP A 18 1.65 4.98 11.50
CA ASP A 18 1.44 3.56 11.14
C ASP A 18 0.10 3.33 10.47
N ARG A 19 -0.95 3.99 10.95
CA ARG A 19 -2.26 3.84 10.31
C ARG A 19 -2.30 4.42 8.91
N LEU A 20 -1.64 5.57 8.73
CA LEU A 20 -1.59 6.19 7.41
C LEU A 20 -0.73 5.35 6.45
N LEU A 21 0.36 4.78 6.93
CA LEU A 21 1.20 3.93 6.10
C LEU A 21 0.51 2.61 5.77
N PHE A 22 -0.28 2.07 6.70
CA PHE A 22 -1.09 0.89 6.41
C PHE A 22 -2.08 1.19 5.28
N SER A 23 -2.75 2.35 5.35
CA SER A 23 -3.68 2.75 4.30
C SER A 23 -2.95 2.94 2.97
N ALA A 24 -1.76 3.53 2.99
CA ALA A 24 -0.96 3.70 1.79
C ALA A 24 -0.60 2.35 1.18
N MET A 25 -0.26 1.37 2.01
CA MET A 25 0.10 0.03 1.53
C MET A 25 -1.09 -0.64 0.84
N ILE A 26 -2.29 -0.52 1.42
CA ILE A 26 -3.49 -1.09 0.81
C ILE A 26 -3.73 -0.46 -0.56
N GLU A 27 -3.57 0.87 -0.67
CA GLU A 27 -3.78 1.54 -1.95
C GLU A 27 -2.70 1.18 -2.96
N ALA A 28 -1.46 0.99 -2.50
CA ALA A 28 -0.38 0.57 -3.39
C ALA A 28 -0.64 -0.82 -3.95
N ARG A 29 -1.18 -1.72 -3.12
CA ARG A 29 -1.54 -3.07 -3.58
C ARG A 29 -2.63 -3.01 -4.62
N SER A 30 -3.65 -2.17 -4.40
CA SER A 30 -4.73 -2.00 -5.37
C SER A 30 -4.21 -1.44 -6.68
N CYS A 31 -3.28 -0.49 -6.59
CA CYS A 31 -2.67 0.10 -7.77
C CYS A 31 -1.98 -0.97 -8.62
N GLU A 32 -1.21 -1.85 -7.99
CA GLU A 32 -0.51 -2.93 -8.70
C GLU A 32 -1.49 -3.91 -9.34
N ARG A 33 -2.57 -4.22 -8.63
CA ARG A 33 -3.59 -5.12 -9.17
C ARG A 33 -4.26 -4.52 -10.39
N PHE A 34 -4.61 -3.24 -10.33
CA PHE A 34 -5.24 -2.57 -11.44
C PHE A 34 -4.28 -2.42 -12.62
N LYS A 35 -2.98 -2.25 -12.34
CA LYS A 35 -2.00 -2.23 -13.41
C LYS A 35 -1.99 -3.54 -14.17
N MET A 36 -1.98 -4.66 -13.45
CA MET A 36 -1.98 -5.97 -14.08
C MET A 36 -3.25 -6.15 -14.91
N LEU A 37 -4.41 -5.79 -14.38
CA LEU A 37 -5.66 -5.94 -15.09
C LEU A 37 -5.73 -5.01 -16.31
N SER A 38 -5.10 -3.84 -16.23
CA SER A 38 -5.07 -2.93 -17.37
C SER A 38 -4.23 -3.49 -18.52
N GLU A 39 -3.35 -4.41 -18.23
CA GLU A 39 -2.50 -5.02 -19.26
C GLU A 39 -3.07 -6.32 -19.77
N GLU A 40 -3.79 -7.05 -18.91
CA GLU A 40 -4.21 -8.41 -19.25
C GLU A 40 -5.69 -8.62 -19.50
N ALA A 41 -6.54 -7.66 -19.19
CA ALA A 41 -7.97 -7.83 -19.42
C ALA A 41 -8.22 -8.02 -20.93
N PRO A 42 -9.19 -8.84 -21.29
CA PRO A 42 -9.39 -9.22 -22.70
C PRO A 42 -9.98 -8.12 -23.56
N ASP A 43 -10.64 -7.16 -22.98
CA ASP A 43 -11.39 -6.16 -23.70
C ASP A 43 -10.71 -4.80 -23.56
N ALA A 44 -10.59 -4.06 -24.64
CA ALA A 44 -9.92 -2.76 -24.63
C ALA A 44 -10.61 -1.77 -23.69
N ASP A 45 -11.93 -1.77 -23.65
CA ASP A 45 -12.66 -0.85 -22.75
C ASP A 45 -12.40 -1.22 -21.29
N LEU A 46 -12.29 -2.50 -21.00
CA LEU A 46 -12.03 -2.96 -19.65
C LEU A 46 -10.58 -2.63 -19.25
N ARG A 47 -9.65 -2.76 -20.18
CA ARG A 47 -8.26 -2.38 -19.89
C ARG A 47 -8.16 -0.88 -19.59
N GLU A 48 -8.88 -0.06 -20.31
CA GLU A 48 -8.88 1.38 -20.08
C GLU A 48 -9.51 1.72 -18.72
N PHE A 49 -10.58 1.04 -18.37
CA PHE A 49 -11.23 1.22 -17.06
C PHE A 49 -10.25 0.94 -15.94
N TYR A 50 -9.50 -0.16 -16.03
CA TYR A 50 -8.52 -0.50 -14.99
C TYR A 50 -7.35 0.46 -14.97
N ARG A 51 -6.98 1.01 -16.12
CA ARG A 51 -5.91 2.01 -16.17
C ARG A 51 -6.31 3.28 -15.40
N GLU A 52 -7.57 3.69 -15.54
CA GLU A 52 -8.07 4.84 -14.82
C GLU A 52 -8.12 4.58 -13.31
N LEU A 53 -8.52 3.40 -12.92
CA LEU A 53 -8.50 3.03 -11.51
C LEU A 53 -7.09 3.00 -10.95
N MET A 54 -6.13 2.52 -11.72
CA MET A 54 -4.73 2.48 -11.30
C MET A 54 -4.22 3.88 -10.99
N VAL A 55 -4.53 4.84 -11.86
CA VAL A 55 -4.09 6.22 -11.66
C VAL A 55 -4.73 6.80 -10.40
N SER A 56 -6.00 6.53 -10.19
CA SER A 56 -6.71 7.00 -9.00
C SER A 56 -6.09 6.44 -7.72
N GLU A 57 -5.80 5.15 -7.70
CA GLU A 57 -5.21 4.52 -6.52
C GLU A 57 -3.79 5.02 -6.26
N ALA A 58 -3.04 5.30 -7.32
CA ALA A 58 -1.71 5.87 -7.17
C ALA A 58 -1.77 7.23 -6.49
N GLY A 59 -2.80 8.03 -6.80
CA GLY A 59 -3.00 9.32 -6.15
C GLY A 59 -3.32 9.16 -4.67
N HIS A 60 -4.17 8.17 -4.32
CA HIS A 60 -4.52 7.92 -2.92
C HIS A 60 -3.30 7.47 -2.12
N TYR A 61 -2.49 6.61 -2.69
CA TYR A 61 -1.29 6.12 -2.04
C TYR A 61 -0.34 7.27 -1.68
N THR A 62 -0.06 8.15 -2.63
CA THR A 62 0.84 9.27 -2.37
C THR A 62 0.24 10.27 -1.39
N THR A 63 -1.09 10.41 -1.39
CA THR A 63 -1.78 11.28 -0.43
C THR A 63 -1.60 10.78 1.00
N PHE A 64 -1.75 9.49 1.23
CA PHE A 64 -1.57 8.93 2.57
C PHE A 64 -0.14 9.10 3.06
N ILE A 65 0.86 8.90 2.20
CA ILE A 65 2.26 9.11 2.56
C ILE A 65 2.49 10.59 2.89
N GLY A 66 1.89 11.49 2.11
CA GLY A 66 2.01 12.93 2.36
C GLY A 66 1.41 13.33 3.70
N PHE A 67 0.26 12.76 4.06
CA PHE A 67 -0.34 13.02 5.36
C PHE A 67 0.55 12.50 6.48
N ALA A 68 1.15 11.34 6.31
CA ALA A 68 2.05 10.81 7.33
C ALA A 68 3.22 11.78 7.56
N ARG A 69 3.78 12.31 6.50
CA ARG A 69 4.88 13.25 6.62
C ARG A 69 4.44 14.57 7.27
N SER A 70 3.23 15.04 6.95
CA SER A 70 2.74 16.31 7.48
C SER A 70 2.35 16.23 8.93
N TYR A 71 1.77 15.11 9.35
CA TYR A 71 1.19 15.00 10.70
C TYR A 71 1.98 14.09 11.63
N GLY A 72 3.07 13.51 11.16
CA GLY A 72 3.83 12.54 11.93
C GLY A 72 4.80 13.12 12.95
N GLY A 73 4.90 14.43 13.05
CA GLY A 73 5.77 15.04 14.02
C GLY A 73 7.22 14.67 13.77
N ARG A 74 7.87 14.08 14.76
CA ARG A 74 9.28 13.71 14.66
C ARG A 74 9.51 12.31 14.14
N VAL A 75 8.44 11.60 13.77
CA VAL A 75 8.59 10.23 13.26
C VAL A 75 9.28 10.29 11.92
N ASP A 76 10.28 9.41 11.73
CA ASP A 76 10.94 9.28 10.44
C ASP A 76 10.03 8.41 9.56
N VAL A 77 9.18 9.06 8.81
CA VAL A 77 8.15 8.39 8.00
C VAL A 77 8.77 7.53 6.93
N ASP A 78 9.83 8.03 6.28
CA ASP A 78 10.44 7.26 5.20
C ASP A 78 11.10 5.98 5.74
N ALA A 79 11.76 6.06 6.90
CA ALA A 79 12.33 4.87 7.51
C ALA A 79 11.23 3.88 7.91
N ARG A 80 10.12 4.39 8.46
CA ARG A 80 9.02 3.51 8.86
C ARG A 80 8.34 2.88 7.64
N TRP A 81 8.23 3.65 6.54
CA TRP A 81 7.69 3.11 5.30
C TRP A 81 8.54 1.95 4.78
N MET A 82 9.88 2.10 4.85
CA MET A 82 10.77 1.01 4.45
C MET A 82 10.57 -0.23 5.31
N GLN A 83 10.27 -0.06 6.60
CA GLN A 83 9.97 -1.19 7.47
C GLN A 83 8.67 -1.88 7.07
N PHE A 84 7.63 -1.10 6.70
CA PHE A 84 6.38 -1.67 6.18
C PHE A 84 6.64 -2.48 4.91
N LEU A 85 7.45 -1.94 4.01
CA LEU A 85 7.76 -2.64 2.76
C LEU A 85 8.54 -3.93 3.03
N ALA A 86 9.47 -3.89 3.96
CA ALA A 86 10.26 -5.07 4.31
C ALA A 86 9.38 -6.14 4.96
N TYR A 87 8.47 -5.74 5.84
CA TYR A 87 7.55 -6.68 6.47
C TYR A 87 6.64 -7.31 5.43
N GLU A 88 6.13 -6.50 4.52
CA GLU A 88 5.26 -7.01 3.48
C GLU A 88 6.00 -8.00 2.58
N ALA A 89 7.24 -7.70 2.23
CA ALA A 89 8.04 -8.62 1.43
C ALA A 89 8.24 -9.95 2.16
N GLU A 90 8.41 -9.89 3.48
CA GLU A 90 8.55 -11.09 4.27
C GLU A 90 7.26 -11.92 4.29
N VAL A 91 6.11 -11.24 4.42
CA VAL A 91 4.82 -11.93 4.38
C VAL A 91 4.59 -12.58 3.02
N VAL A 92 4.92 -11.87 1.94
CA VAL A 92 4.78 -12.42 0.60
C VAL A 92 5.69 -13.64 0.42
N ALA A 93 6.90 -13.58 0.95
CA ALA A 93 7.83 -14.71 0.84
C ALA A 93 7.30 -15.94 1.57
N ARG A 94 6.60 -15.73 2.70
CA ARG A 94 6.06 -16.84 3.47
C ARG A 94 4.80 -17.44 2.85
N TYR A 95 3.91 -16.59 2.33
CA TYR A 95 2.60 -17.05 1.89
C TYR A 95 2.33 -16.85 0.41
N GLY A 96 3.13 -16.07 -0.26
CA GLY A 96 2.81 -15.65 -1.59
C GLY A 96 3.42 -16.40 -2.70
N LYS A 97 3.86 -17.65 -2.42
CA LYS A 97 4.42 -18.37 -3.47
C LYS A 97 3.41 -18.87 -4.39
N ALA A 98 2.20 -18.92 -4.01
CA ALA A 98 1.17 -19.42 -4.85
C ALA A 98 0.95 -18.40 -5.92
N PRO A 99 0.93 -18.85 -7.10
CA PRO A 99 0.81 -17.97 -8.22
C PRO A 99 -0.56 -17.46 -8.32
N THR A 100 -1.36 -17.85 -7.54
CA THR A 100 -2.65 -17.50 -7.70
C THR A 100 -2.74 -16.19 -7.23
N ILE A 101 -3.34 -15.53 -7.76
CA ILE A 101 -3.48 -14.42 -7.50
C ILE A 101 -4.55 -14.11 -6.93
N HIS A 102 -4.51 -14.13 -5.94
CA HIS A 102 -5.62 -13.77 -5.29
C HIS A 102 -5.50 -12.40 -5.11
N GLY A 103 -4.69 -11.98 -5.37
CA GLY A 103 -4.59 -10.71 -5.09
C GLY A 103 -5.08 -9.67 -5.68
#